data_c5d296098801ad968b9c5107797c22a0
#
_entry.id   c5d296098801ad968b9c5107797c22a0
#
_cell.length_a   1.000
_cell.length_b   1.000
_cell.length_c   1.000
_cell.angle_alpha   90.00
_cell.angle_beta   90.00
_cell.angle_gamma   90.00
#
_symmetry.space_group_name_H-M   'P 1'
#
loop_
_entity.id
_entity.type
_entity.pdbx_description
1 polymer ?
#
loop_
_entity_poly.entity_id
_entity_poly.type
_entity_poly.pdbx_seq_one_letter_code
_entity_poly.pdbx_strand_id
1 'polypeptide(L)'
;MQAIPIRCRLFYDLLSNPGSETDKAAFVAATTNNWESVGGYSGGNKSRDAFLGQLSGFAQLLPDLNWAIQATHESGDFVTVRSRATGTPVAPLFGVDGEGRSFDIMAIDIHEIADGKIVRSYHVEDWAAALQQLSGR
;
A
#
# COMPACT_ATOMS: atom_id res chain seq x y z
N MET A 1 -19.15 5.86 13.76
CA MET A 1 -18.02 5.41 12.94
C MET A 1 -17.84 6.33 11.74
N GLN A 2 -16.65 6.81 11.51
CA GLN A 2 -16.36 7.71 10.41
C GLN A 2 -16.34 6.96 9.09
N ALA A 3 -16.99 7.51 8.06
CA ALA A 3 -16.98 6.91 6.73
C ALA A 3 -15.57 6.99 6.12
N ILE A 4 -15.14 5.91 5.46
CA ILE A 4 -13.86 5.89 4.76
C ILE A 4 -14.01 6.70 3.47
N PRO A 5 -13.19 7.76 3.24
CA PRO A 5 -13.25 8.49 1.98
C PRO A 5 -13.01 7.55 0.79
N ILE A 6 -13.82 7.69 -0.25
CA ILE A 6 -13.78 6.78 -1.40
C ILE A 6 -12.40 6.78 -2.09
N ARG A 7 -11.74 7.95 -2.17
CA ARG A 7 -10.41 8.06 -2.76
C ARG A 7 -9.35 7.27 -2.00
N CYS A 8 -9.48 7.20 -0.68
CA CYS A 8 -8.57 6.41 0.15
C CYS A 8 -8.87 4.92 0.02
N ARG A 9 -10.15 4.54 -0.09
CA ARG A 9 -10.54 3.15 -0.32
C ARG A 9 -9.95 2.64 -1.63
N LEU A 10 -9.96 3.46 -2.68
CA LEU A 10 -9.40 3.08 -3.98
C LEU A 10 -7.91 2.74 -3.90
N PHE A 11 -7.16 3.44 -3.04
CA PHE A 11 -5.76 3.16 -2.79
C PHE A 11 -5.58 1.73 -2.25
N TYR A 12 -6.40 1.33 -1.27
CA TYR A 12 -6.28 0.01 -0.62
C TYR A 12 -6.89 -1.11 -1.48
N ASP A 13 -7.88 -0.81 -2.30
CA ASP A 13 -8.37 -1.75 -3.31
C ASP A 13 -7.26 -2.12 -4.29
N LEU A 14 -6.50 -1.13 -4.76
CA LEU A 14 -5.36 -1.37 -5.64
C LEU A 14 -4.28 -2.18 -4.93
N LEU A 15 -3.94 -1.85 -3.67
CA LEU A 15 -2.94 -2.59 -2.92
C LEU A 15 -3.33 -4.05 -2.71
N SER A 16 -4.64 -4.33 -2.59
CA SER A 16 -5.15 -5.70 -2.45
C SER A 16 -5.25 -6.43 -3.78
N ASN A 17 -5.32 -5.70 -4.89
CA ASN A 17 -5.46 -6.26 -6.23
C ASN A 17 -4.44 -5.60 -7.18
N PRO A 18 -3.14 -5.76 -6.90
CA PRO A 18 -2.11 -4.97 -7.60
C PRO A 18 -1.97 -5.29 -9.08
N GLY A 19 -2.58 -6.38 -9.56
CA GLY A 19 -2.65 -6.71 -10.99
C GLY A 19 -3.91 -6.23 -11.69
N SER A 20 -4.85 -5.60 -10.98
CA SER A 20 -6.14 -5.19 -11.54
C SER A 20 -6.00 -3.91 -12.37
N GLU A 21 -6.27 -4.00 -13.67
CA GLU A 21 -6.25 -2.82 -14.54
C GLU A 21 -7.34 -1.82 -14.17
N THR A 22 -8.51 -2.30 -13.70
CA THR A 22 -9.60 -1.45 -13.24
C THR A 22 -9.17 -0.63 -12.02
N ASP A 23 -8.54 -1.30 -11.03
CA ASP A 23 -8.09 -0.61 -9.81
C ASP A 23 -6.94 0.35 -10.10
N LYS A 24 -6.05 0.01 -11.03
CA LYS A 24 -4.97 0.92 -11.47
C LYS A 24 -5.56 2.18 -12.11
N ALA A 25 -6.55 2.03 -12.97
CA ALA A 25 -7.21 3.18 -13.62
C ALA A 25 -7.92 4.07 -12.59
N ALA A 26 -8.59 3.47 -11.62
CA ALA A 26 -9.25 4.21 -10.54
C ALA A 26 -8.23 4.99 -9.70
N PHE A 27 -7.09 4.39 -9.40
CA PHE A 27 -5.99 5.04 -8.67
C PHE A 27 -5.42 6.23 -9.44
N VAL A 28 -5.18 6.05 -10.74
CA VAL A 28 -4.68 7.14 -11.60
C VAL A 28 -5.67 8.30 -11.61
N ALA A 29 -6.98 8.01 -11.70
CA ALA A 29 -8.01 9.05 -11.68
C ALA A 29 -8.12 9.77 -10.33
N ALA A 30 -7.78 9.09 -9.23
CA ALA A 30 -7.89 9.63 -7.87
C ALA A 30 -6.63 10.36 -7.40
N THR A 31 -5.55 10.34 -8.18
CA THR A 31 -4.26 10.95 -7.81
C THR A 31 -3.85 12.00 -8.83
N THR A 32 -2.97 12.92 -8.43
CA THR A 32 -2.41 13.90 -9.35
C THR A 32 -1.28 13.30 -10.18
N ASN A 33 -0.96 13.93 -11.33
CA ASN A 33 0.11 13.45 -12.20
C ASN A 33 1.48 13.45 -11.51
N ASN A 34 1.68 14.36 -10.54
CA ASN A 34 2.92 14.45 -9.78
C ASN A 34 2.85 13.77 -8.42
N TRP A 35 1.86 12.90 -8.23
CA TRP A 35 1.75 12.12 -6.99
C TRP A 35 3.04 11.37 -6.70
N GLU A 36 3.43 11.33 -5.43
CA GLU A 36 4.59 10.57 -4.97
C GLU A 36 4.25 9.74 -3.74
N SER A 37 4.88 8.58 -3.65
CA SER A 37 4.91 7.76 -2.44
C SER A 37 6.20 8.09 -1.68
N VAL A 38 6.06 8.53 -0.43
CA VAL A 38 7.19 8.93 0.42
C VAL A 38 7.32 7.92 1.54
N GLY A 39 8.37 7.10 1.51
CA GLY A 39 8.61 6.05 2.49
C GLY A 39 9.68 6.37 3.53
N GLY A 40 10.28 7.55 3.48
CA GLY A 40 11.33 7.95 4.43
C GLY A 40 11.99 9.24 4.02
N TYR A 41 13.08 9.58 4.70
CA TYR A 41 13.79 10.85 4.50
C TYR A 41 15.15 10.70 3.82
N SER A 42 15.51 9.48 3.41
CA SER A 42 16.79 9.21 2.75
C SER A 42 16.74 9.29 1.23
N GLY A 43 15.66 9.84 0.69
CA GLY A 43 15.41 9.89 -0.76
C GLY A 43 14.69 8.64 -1.24
N GLY A 44 14.59 8.49 -2.56
CA GLY A 44 13.95 7.31 -3.14
C GLY A 44 12.43 7.36 -3.16
N ASN A 45 11.85 8.56 -3.16
CA ASN A 45 10.40 8.69 -3.35
C ASN A 45 10.01 8.09 -4.70
N LYS A 46 8.87 7.42 -4.74
CA LYS A 46 8.40 6.78 -5.98
C LYS A 46 7.37 7.65 -6.67
N SER A 47 7.57 7.88 -7.97
CA SER A 47 6.55 8.47 -8.80
C SER A 47 5.37 7.52 -8.94
N ARG A 48 4.26 8.03 -9.48
CA ARG A 48 3.07 7.19 -9.72
C ARG A 48 3.40 6.00 -10.61
N ASP A 49 4.16 6.22 -11.69
CA ASP A 49 4.53 5.14 -12.61
C ASP A 49 5.45 4.12 -11.94
N ALA A 50 6.43 4.57 -11.17
CA ALA A 50 7.33 3.66 -10.44
C ALA A 50 6.56 2.83 -9.41
N PHE A 51 5.61 3.45 -8.71
CA PHE A 51 4.77 2.76 -7.74
C PHE A 51 3.91 1.68 -8.41
N LEU A 52 3.26 2.02 -9.53
CA LEU A 52 2.45 1.06 -10.28
C LEU A 52 3.29 -0.11 -10.82
N GLY A 53 4.53 0.17 -11.26
CA GLY A 53 5.46 -0.86 -11.69
C GLY A 53 5.84 -1.82 -10.56
N GLN A 54 6.08 -1.31 -9.37
CA GLN A 54 6.35 -2.14 -8.20
C GLN A 54 5.17 -3.04 -7.85
N LEU A 55 3.95 -2.53 -7.93
CA LEU A 55 2.75 -3.30 -7.64
C LEU A 55 2.57 -4.46 -8.60
N SER A 56 2.97 -4.31 -9.86
CA SER A 56 2.92 -5.41 -10.83
C SER A 56 3.77 -6.60 -10.39
N GLY A 57 4.93 -6.34 -9.78
CA GLY A 57 5.77 -7.39 -9.19
C GLY A 57 5.10 -8.06 -8.00
N PHE A 58 4.45 -7.29 -7.13
CA PHE A 58 3.72 -7.84 -5.99
C PHE A 58 2.52 -8.70 -6.43
N ALA A 59 1.88 -8.35 -7.55
CA ALA A 59 0.76 -9.14 -8.06
C ALA A 59 1.16 -10.59 -8.35
N GLN A 60 2.37 -10.80 -8.88
CA GLN A 60 2.88 -12.14 -9.18
C GLN A 60 3.38 -12.86 -7.93
N LEU A 61 4.00 -12.13 -7.02
CA LEU A 61 4.64 -12.69 -5.82
C LEU A 61 3.63 -13.01 -4.73
N LEU A 62 2.57 -12.23 -4.61
CA LEU A 62 1.60 -12.28 -3.52
C LEU A 62 0.17 -12.38 -4.06
N PRO A 63 -0.24 -13.58 -4.56
CA PRO A 63 -1.57 -13.72 -5.17
C PRO A 63 -2.72 -13.54 -4.19
N ASP A 64 -2.47 -13.70 -2.88
CA ASP A 64 -3.48 -13.54 -1.82
C ASP A 64 -3.31 -12.25 -1.00
N LEU A 65 -2.57 -11.29 -1.53
CA LEU A 65 -2.33 -10.02 -0.83
C LEU A 65 -3.65 -9.32 -0.50
N ASN A 66 -3.79 -8.91 0.75
CA ASN A 66 -4.97 -8.20 1.22
C ASN A 66 -4.59 -7.06 2.16
N TRP A 67 -5.12 -5.87 1.89
CA TRP A 67 -4.92 -4.67 2.71
C TRP A 67 -6.27 -4.26 3.27
N ALA A 68 -6.47 -4.49 4.56
CA ALA A 68 -7.73 -4.18 5.23
C ALA A 68 -7.58 -2.91 6.06
N ILE A 69 -8.37 -1.89 5.73
CA ILE A 69 -8.39 -0.63 6.50
C ILE A 69 -8.96 -0.92 7.89
N GLN A 70 -8.22 -0.54 8.93
CA GLN A 70 -8.63 -0.73 10.33
C GLN A 70 -9.22 0.55 10.91
N ALA A 71 -8.66 1.71 10.58
CA ALA A 71 -9.12 2.99 11.10
C ALA A 71 -8.65 4.12 10.18
N THR A 72 -9.44 5.21 10.13
CA THR A 72 -9.08 6.43 9.42
C THR A 72 -9.26 7.62 10.34
N HIS A 73 -8.40 8.62 10.19
CA HIS A 73 -8.45 9.87 10.94
C HIS A 73 -8.22 11.02 9.97
N GLU A 74 -9.14 11.97 9.95
CA GLU A 74 -9.02 13.14 9.09
C GLU A 74 -8.62 14.36 9.90
N SER A 75 -7.69 15.15 9.36
CA SER A 75 -7.26 16.41 9.95
C SER A 75 -6.91 17.38 8.83
N GLY A 76 -7.77 18.37 8.59
CA GLY A 76 -7.59 19.32 7.49
C GLY A 76 -7.56 18.59 6.14
N ASP A 77 -6.48 18.81 5.40
CA ASP A 77 -6.31 18.19 4.08
C ASP A 77 -5.61 16.83 4.15
N PHE A 78 -5.47 16.25 5.35
CA PHE A 78 -4.75 14.98 5.54
C PHE A 78 -5.69 13.90 6.04
N VAL A 79 -5.51 12.69 5.52
CA VAL A 79 -6.22 11.49 5.99
C VAL A 79 -5.17 10.47 6.40
N THR A 80 -5.19 10.08 7.67
CA THR A 80 -4.33 9.01 8.18
C THR A 80 -5.10 7.70 8.18
N VAL A 81 -4.48 6.65 7.64
CA VAL A 81 -5.10 5.32 7.54
C VAL A 81 -4.18 4.32 8.21
N ARG A 82 -4.74 3.58 9.17
CA ARG A 82 -4.08 2.40 9.73
C ARG A 82 -4.69 1.17 9.06
N SER A 83 -3.85 0.33 8.49
CA SER A 83 -4.32 -0.86 7.77
C SER A 83 -3.55 -2.10 8.22
N ARG A 84 -4.07 -3.26 7.83
CA ARG A 84 -3.49 -4.57 8.10
C ARG A 84 -3.27 -5.26 6.76
N ALA A 85 -2.02 -5.65 6.51
CA ALA A 85 -1.65 -6.33 5.27
C ALA A 85 -1.31 -7.78 5.57
N THR A 86 -1.88 -8.70 4.81
CA THR A 86 -1.63 -10.14 4.92
C THR A 86 -1.30 -10.70 3.55
N GLY A 87 -0.46 -11.72 3.51
CA GLY A 87 -0.12 -12.38 2.26
C GLY A 87 0.77 -13.58 2.46
N THR A 88 0.79 -14.45 1.44
CA THR A 88 1.61 -15.66 1.41
C THR A 88 2.44 -15.63 0.13
N PRO A 89 3.75 -15.28 0.22
CA PRO A 89 4.58 -15.23 -0.99
C PRO A 89 4.75 -16.60 -1.62
N VAL A 90 4.73 -16.64 -2.95
CA VAL A 90 4.95 -17.88 -3.71
C VAL A 90 6.41 -18.05 -4.15
N ALA A 91 7.26 -17.06 -3.81
CA ALA A 91 8.70 -17.04 -4.07
C ALA A 91 9.36 -16.18 -2.98
N PRO A 92 10.69 -16.10 -2.91
CA PRO A 92 11.34 -15.27 -1.88
C PRO A 92 10.89 -13.81 -1.94
N LEU A 93 10.53 -13.25 -0.79
CA LEU A 93 10.17 -11.85 -0.61
C LEU A 93 11.34 -11.14 0.05
N PHE A 94 11.89 -10.11 -0.60
CA PHE A 94 13.08 -9.39 -0.13
C PHE A 94 14.20 -10.35 0.29
N GLY A 95 14.39 -11.44 -0.49
CA GLY A 95 15.43 -12.42 -0.24
C GLY A 95 15.11 -13.47 0.82
N VAL A 96 13.93 -13.46 1.42
CA VAL A 96 13.51 -14.43 2.43
C VAL A 96 12.50 -15.41 1.85
N ASP A 97 12.84 -16.70 1.92
CA ASP A 97 11.94 -17.78 1.52
C ASP A 97 10.99 -18.08 2.69
N GLY A 98 9.70 -17.83 2.47
CA GLY A 98 8.68 -18.04 3.49
C GLY A 98 8.28 -19.50 3.67
N GLU A 99 8.63 -20.37 2.73
CA GLU A 99 8.29 -21.80 2.79
C GLU A 99 6.79 -22.04 3.04
N GLY A 100 5.94 -21.24 2.38
CA GLY A 100 4.49 -21.35 2.53
C GLY A 100 3.92 -20.59 3.72
N ARG A 101 4.76 -19.89 4.49
CA ARG A 101 4.30 -19.08 5.62
C ARG A 101 3.68 -17.77 5.12
N SER A 102 2.79 -17.21 5.94
CA SER A 102 2.13 -15.94 5.67
C SER A 102 2.65 -14.86 6.59
N PHE A 103 2.60 -13.61 6.12
CA PHE A 103 2.84 -12.46 6.99
C PHE A 103 1.52 -11.76 7.34
N ASP A 104 1.56 -11.01 8.44
CA ASP A 104 0.44 -10.23 8.95
C ASP A 104 1.03 -9.01 9.65
N ILE A 105 0.95 -7.85 8.99
CA ILE A 105 1.65 -6.64 9.43
C ILE A 105 0.73 -5.43 9.46
N MET A 106 1.18 -4.41 10.18
CA MET A 106 0.52 -3.11 10.24
C MET A 106 1.20 -2.14 9.29
N ALA A 107 0.39 -1.32 8.62
CA ALA A 107 0.87 -0.19 7.83
C ALA A 107 0.15 1.08 8.29
N ILE A 108 0.85 2.20 8.20
CA ILE A 108 0.27 3.51 8.50
C ILE A 108 0.62 4.44 7.34
N ASP A 109 -0.40 5.06 6.77
CA ASP A 109 -0.27 5.97 5.65
C ASP A 109 -0.90 7.30 6.01
N ILE A 110 -0.30 8.39 5.53
CA ILE A 110 -0.88 9.71 5.60
C ILE A 110 -1.03 10.23 4.18
N HIS A 111 -2.27 10.46 3.76
CA HIS A 111 -2.57 10.95 2.42
C HIS A 111 -2.86 12.44 2.47
N GLU A 112 -2.18 13.20 1.63
CA GLU A 112 -2.44 14.63 1.45
C GLU A 112 -3.40 14.81 0.29
N ILE A 113 -4.50 15.55 0.54
CA ILE A 113 -5.58 15.73 -0.42
C ILE A 113 -5.61 17.20 -0.86
N ALA A 114 -5.72 17.44 -2.15
CA ALA A 114 -5.97 18.77 -2.71
C ALA A 114 -6.88 18.65 -3.92
N ASP A 115 -7.89 19.52 -4.00
CA ASP A 115 -8.87 19.56 -5.09
C ASP A 115 -9.51 18.19 -5.36
N GLY A 116 -9.80 17.46 -4.28
CA GLY A 116 -10.46 16.15 -4.36
C GLY A 116 -9.57 14.99 -4.80
N LYS A 117 -8.26 15.21 -4.94
CA LYS A 117 -7.32 14.17 -5.36
C LYS A 117 -6.21 13.98 -4.32
N ILE A 118 -5.63 12.79 -4.29
CA ILE A 118 -4.45 12.52 -3.47
C ILE A 118 -3.24 13.07 -4.21
N VAL A 119 -2.51 13.98 -3.57
CA VAL A 119 -1.32 14.60 -4.17
C VAL A 119 -0.04 13.97 -3.68
N ARG A 120 -0.06 13.34 -2.51
CA ARG A 120 1.10 12.66 -1.92
C ARG A 120 0.64 11.68 -0.87
N SER A 121 1.34 10.53 -0.77
CA SER A 121 1.09 9.54 0.28
C SER A 121 2.39 9.26 1.02
N TYR A 122 2.38 9.50 2.33
CA TYR A 122 3.47 9.10 3.23
C TYR A 122 3.13 7.69 3.70
N HIS A 123 4.04 6.75 3.53
CA HIS A 123 3.68 5.34 3.52
C HIS A 123 4.75 4.51 4.22
N VAL A 124 4.38 3.88 5.34
CA VAL A 124 5.27 3.03 6.13
C VAL A 124 4.59 1.71 6.42
N GLU A 125 5.26 0.61 6.07
CA GLU A 125 4.81 -0.74 6.38
C GLU A 125 5.88 -1.46 7.19
N ASP A 126 5.45 -2.35 8.08
CA ASP A 126 6.36 -3.11 8.95
C ASP A 126 6.88 -4.37 8.25
N TRP A 127 7.67 -4.17 7.20
CA TRP A 127 8.27 -5.29 6.47
C TRP A 127 9.28 -6.07 7.30
N ALA A 128 9.91 -5.44 8.30
CA ALA A 128 10.81 -6.16 9.20
C ALA A 128 10.07 -7.26 9.95
N ALA A 129 8.86 -6.97 10.45
CA ALA A 129 8.02 -7.99 11.09
C ALA A 129 7.60 -9.06 10.09
N ALA A 130 7.25 -8.68 8.86
CA ALA A 130 6.88 -9.64 7.83
C ALA A 130 8.02 -10.64 7.57
N LEU A 131 9.25 -10.14 7.43
CA LEU A 131 10.39 -11.01 7.15
C LEU A 131 10.69 -11.95 8.31
N GLN A 132 10.51 -11.50 9.56
CA GLN A 132 10.64 -12.37 10.74
C GLN A 132 9.59 -13.49 10.71
N GLN A 133 8.33 -13.13 10.42
CA GLN A 133 7.24 -14.11 10.34
C GLN A 133 7.51 -15.15 9.25
N LEU A 134 7.98 -14.70 8.08
CA LEU A 134 8.26 -15.59 6.95
C LEU A 134 9.46 -16.49 7.22
N SER A 135 10.43 -16.02 7.99
CA SER A 135 11.62 -16.83 8.34
C SER A 135 11.34 -17.85 9.43
N GLY A 136 10.16 -17.84 10.04
CA GLY A 136 9.78 -18.78 11.09
C GLY A 136 10.42 -18.51 12.44
N ARG A 137 10.84 -17.25 12.67
CA ARG A 137 11.50 -16.86 13.93
C ARG A 137 10.62 -15.98 14.79
#